data_0a4b1b9ddb6198aaa2240b47673bf1fe
#
_entry.id   0a4b1b9ddb6198aaa2240b47673bf1fe
#
_cell.length_a   1.000
_cell.length_b   1.000
_cell.length_c   1.000
_cell.angle_alpha   90.00
_cell.angle_beta   90.00
_cell.angle_gamma   90.00
#
_symmetry.space_group_name_H-M   'P 1'
#
loop_
_entity.id
_entity.type
_entity.pdbx_description
1 polymer ?
#
loop_
_entity_poly.entity_id
_entity_poly.type
_entity_poly.pdbx_seq_one_letter_code
_entity_poly.pdbx_strand_id
1 'polypeptide(L)'
;RKEIEALRAPYANDPEFQKYEAYRDDGIDLARLEYNEMRRLRRDMQLIFQDPYSSLNPRMTVRKLLEEPLITHFKLSQDALNERVLWISGAVGISPEQLDRYPHQFSGGQRQRIAIARALITRPRFVVADEPVSALDVSIQAQVLNLLMSLQEELGLSYLFISHDLNVVRHISNRVGVMYLG
;
A
#
# COMPACT_ATOMS: atom_id res chain seq x y z
N ARG A 1 16.77 21.66 -2.55
CA ARG A 1 17.11 21.31 -3.96
C ARG A 1 17.87 22.46 -4.63
N LYS A 2 17.35 23.68 -4.70
CA LYS A 2 18.00 24.83 -5.38
C LYS A 2 19.37 25.18 -4.81
N GLU A 3 19.56 25.12 -3.48
CA GLU A 3 20.86 25.36 -2.83
C GLU A 3 21.89 24.28 -3.19
N ILE A 4 21.48 23.01 -3.22
CA ILE A 4 22.34 21.90 -3.62
C ILE A 4 22.74 22.01 -5.08
N GLU A 5 21.83 22.39 -5.96
CA GLU A 5 22.13 22.62 -7.38
C GLU A 5 23.12 23.78 -7.58
N ALA A 6 22.97 24.85 -6.81
CA ALA A 6 23.92 25.99 -6.85
C ALA A 6 25.34 25.61 -6.38
N LEU A 7 25.46 24.76 -5.35
CA LEU A 7 26.73 24.24 -4.85
C LEU A 7 27.41 23.27 -5.84
N ARG A 8 26.65 22.60 -6.69
CA ARG A 8 27.12 21.60 -7.65
C ARG A 8 27.53 22.19 -9.01
N ALA A 9 26.92 23.30 -9.40
CA ALA A 9 27.15 23.94 -10.69
C ALA A 9 28.64 24.18 -11.02
N PRO A 10 29.50 24.60 -10.07
CA PRO A 10 30.93 24.78 -10.34
C PRO A 10 31.70 23.50 -10.69
N TYR A 11 31.19 22.32 -10.24
CA TYR A 11 31.88 21.05 -10.42
C TYR A 11 31.28 20.18 -11.54
N ALA A 12 30.30 20.68 -12.28
CA ALA A 12 29.56 19.89 -13.29
C ALA A 12 30.47 19.29 -14.38
N ASN A 13 31.61 19.89 -14.67
CA ASN A 13 32.57 19.43 -15.68
C ASN A 13 33.78 18.69 -15.08
N ASP A 14 33.82 18.45 -13.77
CA ASP A 14 34.89 17.72 -13.10
C ASP A 14 34.70 16.22 -13.33
N PRO A 15 35.70 15.49 -13.91
CA PRO A 15 35.56 14.06 -14.17
C PRO A 15 35.39 13.21 -12.92
N GLU A 16 35.98 13.61 -11.80
CA GLU A 16 35.84 12.90 -10.52
C GLU A 16 34.43 13.13 -9.96
N PHE A 17 33.94 14.35 -10.02
CA PHE A 17 32.57 14.68 -9.65
C PHE A 17 31.53 13.90 -10.48
N GLN A 18 31.72 13.83 -11.81
CA GLN A 18 30.84 13.07 -12.71
C GLN A 18 30.79 11.58 -12.40
N LYS A 19 31.92 11.00 -11.97
CA LYS A 19 31.97 9.61 -11.54
C LYS A 19 31.10 9.33 -10.33
N TYR A 20 31.10 10.22 -9.33
CA TYR A 20 30.24 10.09 -8.15
C TYR A 20 28.80 10.48 -8.45
N GLU A 21 28.58 11.40 -9.38
CA GLU A 21 27.26 11.81 -9.83
C GLU A 21 26.48 10.65 -10.48
N ALA A 22 27.16 9.74 -11.18
CA ALA A 22 26.56 8.55 -11.78
C ALA A 22 25.98 7.56 -10.72
N TYR A 23 26.46 7.63 -9.48
CA TYR A 23 25.95 6.83 -8.36
C TYR A 23 24.96 7.60 -7.48
N ARG A 24 24.58 8.80 -7.89
CA ARG A 24 23.63 9.61 -7.12
C ARG A 24 22.28 8.94 -7.04
N ASP A 25 21.81 8.74 -5.83
CA ASP A 25 20.44 8.37 -5.54
C ASP A 25 19.59 9.67 -5.51
N ASP A 26 18.80 9.88 -6.56
CA ASP A 26 17.81 10.95 -6.64
C ASP A 26 16.48 10.58 -5.94
N GLY A 27 16.46 9.46 -5.24
CA GLY A 27 15.33 8.97 -4.47
C GLY A 27 14.89 9.93 -3.35
N ILE A 28 13.71 9.67 -2.84
CA ILE A 28 13.19 10.37 -1.67
C ILE A 28 13.70 9.65 -0.42
N ASP A 29 14.57 10.31 0.36
CA ASP A 29 14.99 9.80 1.67
C ASP A 29 13.82 9.93 2.66
N LEU A 30 13.14 8.81 2.92
CA LEU A 30 11.96 8.76 3.79
C LEU A 30 12.28 9.16 5.24
N ALA A 31 13.52 8.93 5.70
CA ALA A 31 13.94 9.26 7.06
C ALA A 31 14.11 10.76 7.29
N ARG A 32 14.28 11.52 6.22
CA ARG A 32 14.50 12.99 6.26
C ARG A 32 13.27 13.81 5.91
N LEU A 33 12.14 13.16 5.59
CA LEU A 33 10.91 13.87 5.28
C LEU A 33 10.33 14.58 6.50
N GLU A 34 9.92 15.82 6.32
CA GLU A 34 9.13 16.53 7.30
C GLU A 34 7.73 15.93 7.45
N TYR A 35 7.06 16.22 8.58
CA TYR A 35 5.74 15.68 8.88
C TYR A 35 4.71 15.89 7.76
N ASN A 36 4.67 17.08 7.16
CA ASN A 36 3.72 17.41 6.10
C ASN A 36 4.05 16.69 4.78
N GLU A 37 5.32 16.49 4.47
CA GLU A 37 5.79 15.75 3.30
C GLU A 37 5.46 14.27 3.45
N MET A 38 5.78 13.68 4.59
CA MET A 38 5.43 12.30 4.93
C MET A 38 3.91 12.10 4.89
N ARG A 39 3.10 13.03 5.39
CA ARG A 39 1.64 12.95 5.33
C ARG A 39 1.11 12.93 3.90
N ARG A 40 1.71 13.69 2.98
CA ARG A 40 1.36 13.66 1.55
C ARG A 40 1.76 12.32 0.92
N LEU A 41 2.98 11.85 1.22
CA LEU A 41 3.48 10.59 0.68
C LEU A 41 2.63 9.40 1.14
N ARG A 42 2.17 9.38 2.39
CA ARG A 42 1.28 8.33 2.92
C ARG A 42 -0.04 8.19 2.16
N ARG A 43 -0.47 9.19 1.42
CA ARG A 43 -1.63 9.07 0.53
C ARG A 43 -1.32 8.18 -0.67
N ASP A 44 -0.11 8.33 -1.22
CA ASP A 44 0.32 7.68 -2.46
C ASP A 44 1.06 6.37 -2.20
N MET A 45 1.49 6.14 -0.96
CA MET A 45 2.18 4.93 -0.51
C MET A 45 1.46 4.32 0.69
N GLN A 46 0.98 3.10 0.55
CA GLN A 46 0.21 2.39 1.58
C GLN A 46 0.89 1.07 1.96
N LEU A 47 0.50 0.52 3.10
CA LEU A 47 1.04 -0.72 3.65
C LEU A 47 -0.11 -1.69 3.97
N ILE A 48 0.00 -2.92 3.49
CA ILE A 48 -0.83 -4.05 3.88
C ILE A 48 0.00 -4.89 4.84
N PHE A 49 -0.47 -5.01 6.08
CA PHE A 49 0.22 -5.74 7.14
C PHE A 49 -0.04 -7.25 7.08
N GLN A 50 0.89 -8.02 7.60
CA GLN A 50 0.83 -9.47 7.72
C GLN A 50 -0.41 -9.96 8.51
N ASP A 51 -0.70 -9.31 9.65
CA ASP A 51 -1.82 -9.68 10.51
C ASP A 51 -2.99 -8.71 10.38
N PRO A 52 -4.11 -9.14 9.76
CA PRO A 52 -5.30 -8.31 9.65
C PRO A 52 -6.00 -8.08 11.00
N TYR A 53 -5.74 -8.91 12.02
CA TYR A 53 -6.34 -8.72 13.34
C TYR A 53 -5.78 -7.49 14.06
N SER A 54 -4.47 -7.32 14.03
CA SER A 54 -3.81 -6.18 14.67
C SER A 54 -3.95 -4.89 13.87
N SER A 55 -4.13 -5.00 12.54
CA SER A 55 -4.20 -3.85 11.64
C SER A 55 -5.58 -3.16 11.60
N LEU A 56 -6.66 -3.86 12.00
CA LEU A 56 -8.02 -3.35 12.00
C LEU A 56 -8.48 -3.02 13.42
N ASN A 57 -8.89 -1.77 13.67
CA ASN A 57 -9.44 -1.38 14.96
C ASN A 57 -10.75 -2.14 15.25
N PRO A 58 -10.81 -3.03 16.29
CA PRO A 58 -11.96 -3.88 16.54
C PRO A 58 -13.21 -3.12 17.02
N ARG A 59 -13.05 -1.85 17.40
CA ARG A 59 -14.14 -0.97 17.88
C ARG A 59 -14.80 -0.16 16.77
N MET A 60 -14.29 -0.26 15.54
CA MET A 60 -14.82 0.43 14.38
C MET A 60 -15.55 -0.55 13.46
N THR A 61 -16.67 -0.12 12.87
CA THR A 61 -17.32 -0.87 11.81
C THR A 61 -16.46 -0.85 10.54
N VAL A 62 -16.68 -1.79 9.62
CA VAL A 62 -15.97 -1.85 8.33
C VAL A 62 -16.11 -0.51 7.59
N ARG A 63 -17.30 0.06 7.56
CA ARG A 63 -17.55 1.39 6.97
C ARG A 63 -16.60 2.45 7.53
N LYS A 64 -16.52 2.57 8.86
CA LYS A 64 -15.65 3.55 9.52
C LYS A 64 -14.17 3.30 9.24
N LEU A 65 -13.75 2.04 9.17
CA LEU A 65 -12.38 1.67 8.81
C LEU A 65 -12.01 2.10 7.38
N LEU A 66 -12.96 2.03 6.46
CA LEU A 66 -12.75 2.47 5.08
C LEU A 66 -12.85 3.99 4.92
N GLU A 67 -13.69 4.65 5.69
CA GLU A 67 -13.85 6.12 5.68
C GLU A 67 -12.64 6.83 6.30
N GLU A 68 -12.00 6.26 7.32
CA GLU A 68 -10.90 6.88 8.07
C GLU A 68 -9.76 7.41 7.18
N PRO A 69 -9.18 6.63 6.24
CA PRO A 69 -8.15 7.11 5.33
C PRO A 69 -8.63 8.24 4.42
N LEU A 70 -9.89 8.17 3.98
CA LEU A 70 -10.48 9.20 3.12
C LEU A 70 -10.63 10.53 3.85
N ILE A 71 -11.17 10.51 5.07
CA ILE A 71 -11.34 11.69 5.91
C ILE A 71 -9.97 12.31 6.27
N THR A 72 -8.96 11.45 6.51
CA THR A 72 -7.63 11.89 6.89
C THR A 72 -6.88 12.60 5.76
N HIS A 73 -7.03 12.13 4.52
CA HIS A 73 -6.23 12.58 3.39
C HIS A 73 -6.98 13.45 2.38
N PHE A 74 -8.32 13.43 2.39
CA PHE A 74 -9.14 14.14 1.39
C PHE A 74 -10.24 14.97 2.05
N LYS A 75 -10.67 16.00 1.33
CA LYS A 75 -11.87 16.77 1.68
C LYS A 75 -12.98 16.36 0.71
N LEU A 76 -13.70 15.29 1.04
CA LEU A 76 -14.80 14.76 0.22
C LEU A 76 -16.15 15.16 0.78
N SER A 77 -17.15 15.30 -0.10
CA SER A 77 -18.56 15.33 0.31
C SER A 77 -18.99 13.96 0.84
N GLN A 78 -20.07 13.89 1.59
CA GLN A 78 -20.59 12.64 2.13
C GLN A 78 -20.95 11.64 1.01
N ASP A 79 -21.52 12.13 -0.09
CA ASP A 79 -21.87 11.30 -1.24
C ASP A 79 -20.64 10.70 -1.91
N ALA A 80 -19.61 11.50 -2.16
CA ALA A 80 -18.35 11.04 -2.76
C ALA A 80 -17.61 10.05 -1.84
N LEU A 81 -17.70 10.23 -0.53
CA LEU A 81 -17.14 9.31 0.46
C LEU A 81 -17.87 7.98 0.42
N ASN A 82 -19.20 8.00 0.43
CA ASN A 82 -20.02 6.80 0.34
C ASN A 82 -19.82 6.04 -0.99
N GLU A 83 -19.73 6.74 -2.11
CA GLU A 83 -19.45 6.16 -3.42
C GLU A 83 -18.11 5.40 -3.41
N ARG A 84 -17.04 6.00 -2.86
CA ARG A 84 -15.73 5.34 -2.76
C ARG A 84 -15.76 4.11 -1.86
N VAL A 85 -16.46 4.19 -0.73
CA VAL A 85 -16.61 3.05 0.19
C VAL A 85 -17.35 1.90 -0.50
N LEU A 86 -18.45 2.17 -1.21
CA LEU A 86 -19.21 1.15 -1.94
C LEU A 86 -18.39 0.55 -3.08
N TRP A 87 -17.66 1.38 -3.83
CA TRP A 87 -16.79 0.90 -4.90
C TRP A 87 -15.74 -0.09 -4.37
N ILE A 88 -14.94 0.29 -3.37
CA ILE A 88 -13.87 -0.58 -2.88
C ILE A 88 -14.40 -1.82 -2.16
N SER A 89 -15.52 -1.70 -1.43
CA SER A 89 -16.14 -2.86 -0.77
C SER A 89 -16.61 -3.89 -1.79
N GLY A 90 -17.22 -3.46 -2.87
CA GLY A 90 -17.59 -4.32 -4.00
C GLY A 90 -16.39 -4.99 -4.65
N ALA A 91 -15.31 -4.24 -4.90
CA ALA A 91 -14.09 -4.74 -5.51
C ALA A 91 -13.42 -5.86 -4.68
N VAL A 92 -13.50 -5.80 -3.35
CA VAL A 92 -12.96 -6.86 -2.46
C VAL A 92 -14.00 -7.92 -2.07
N GLY A 93 -15.23 -7.84 -2.58
CA GLY A 93 -16.30 -8.82 -2.32
C GLY A 93 -16.95 -8.70 -0.93
N ILE A 94 -17.03 -7.48 -0.39
CA ILE A 94 -17.77 -7.15 0.84
C ILE A 94 -19.06 -6.48 0.44
N SER A 95 -20.21 -7.06 0.85
CA SER A 95 -21.52 -6.51 0.49
C SER A 95 -21.87 -5.25 1.32
N PRO A 96 -22.75 -4.36 0.80
CA PRO A 96 -23.16 -3.16 1.52
C PRO A 96 -23.73 -3.43 2.93
N GLU A 97 -24.44 -4.53 3.11
CA GLU A 97 -25.04 -4.94 4.40
C GLU A 97 -23.97 -5.35 5.43
N GLN A 98 -22.78 -5.70 4.96
CA GLN A 98 -21.65 -6.08 5.82
C GLN A 98 -20.84 -4.87 6.31
N LEU A 99 -21.03 -3.69 5.73
CA LEU A 99 -20.26 -2.49 6.08
C LEU A 99 -20.50 -2.02 7.52
N ASP A 100 -21.66 -2.29 8.09
CA ASP A 100 -22.00 -1.90 9.46
C ASP A 100 -21.58 -2.95 10.51
N ARG A 101 -20.97 -4.05 10.07
CA ARG A 101 -20.42 -5.07 10.97
C ARG A 101 -19.01 -4.69 11.45
N TYR A 102 -18.61 -5.33 12.56
CA TYR A 102 -17.28 -5.19 13.15
C TYR A 102 -16.31 -6.27 12.64
N PRO A 103 -14.98 -6.02 12.63
CA PRO A 103 -13.99 -6.97 12.12
C PRO A 103 -14.08 -8.37 12.72
N HIS A 104 -14.42 -8.51 14.01
CA HIS A 104 -14.53 -9.81 14.66
C HIS A 104 -15.67 -10.70 14.12
N GLN A 105 -16.61 -10.15 13.36
CA GLN A 105 -17.73 -10.85 12.72
C GLN A 105 -17.38 -11.43 11.34
N PHE A 106 -16.12 -11.34 10.93
CA PHE A 106 -15.62 -11.79 9.63
C PHE A 106 -14.59 -12.93 9.79
N SER A 107 -14.48 -13.79 8.77
CA SER A 107 -13.42 -14.79 8.67
C SER A 107 -12.04 -14.13 8.47
N GLY A 108 -10.96 -14.90 8.66
CA GLY A 108 -9.59 -14.41 8.43
C GLY A 108 -9.39 -13.85 7.03
N GLY A 109 -9.82 -14.57 6.00
CA GLY A 109 -9.72 -14.12 4.61
C GLY A 109 -10.58 -12.88 4.31
N GLN A 110 -11.77 -12.76 4.90
CA GLN A 110 -12.59 -11.55 4.77
C GLN A 110 -11.94 -10.35 5.46
N ARG A 111 -11.35 -10.53 6.65
CA ARG A 111 -10.58 -9.44 7.31
C ARG A 111 -9.39 -9.00 6.48
N GLN A 112 -8.69 -9.94 5.85
CA GLN A 112 -7.59 -9.58 4.93
C GLN A 112 -8.10 -8.76 3.74
N ARG A 113 -9.25 -9.10 3.17
CA ARG A 113 -9.88 -8.30 2.11
C ARG A 113 -10.27 -6.90 2.59
N ILE A 114 -10.74 -6.75 3.84
CA ILE A 114 -11.03 -5.44 4.44
C ILE A 114 -9.74 -4.63 4.65
N ALA A 115 -8.65 -5.25 5.10
CA ALA A 115 -7.35 -4.59 5.25
C ALA A 115 -6.79 -4.12 3.90
N ILE A 116 -6.92 -4.94 2.84
CA ILE A 116 -6.59 -4.57 1.46
C ILE A 116 -7.44 -3.39 1.00
N ALA A 117 -8.76 -3.44 1.20
CA ALA A 117 -9.66 -2.34 0.84
C ALA A 117 -9.29 -1.04 1.53
N ARG A 118 -8.96 -1.08 2.84
CA ARG A 118 -8.53 0.09 3.61
C ARG A 118 -7.24 0.70 3.05
N ALA A 119 -6.28 -0.11 2.63
CA ALA A 119 -5.05 0.37 2.02
C ALA A 119 -5.29 0.99 0.62
N LEU A 120 -6.18 0.40 -0.17
CA LEU A 120 -6.36 0.80 -1.57
C LEU A 120 -7.42 1.89 -1.80
N ILE A 121 -8.25 2.21 -0.80
CA ILE A 121 -9.33 3.20 -0.94
C ILE A 121 -8.83 4.62 -1.25
N THR A 122 -7.59 4.94 -0.85
CA THR A 122 -6.93 6.20 -1.18
C THR A 122 -6.46 6.26 -2.64
N ARG A 123 -6.53 5.15 -3.38
CA ARG A 123 -5.95 4.95 -4.73
C ARG A 123 -4.46 5.30 -4.73
N PRO A 124 -3.66 4.58 -3.93
CA PRO A 124 -2.22 4.83 -3.86
C PRO A 124 -1.55 4.48 -5.18
N ARG A 125 -0.36 4.99 -5.40
CA ARG A 125 0.50 4.61 -6.54
C ARG A 125 1.39 3.42 -6.23
N PHE A 126 1.72 3.24 -4.95
CA PHE A 126 2.65 2.21 -4.47
C PHE A 126 2.12 1.57 -3.19
N VAL A 127 2.19 0.25 -3.11
CA VAL A 127 1.76 -0.51 -1.94
C VAL A 127 2.85 -1.49 -1.53
N VAL A 128 3.23 -1.44 -0.26
CA VAL A 128 4.04 -2.48 0.36
C VAL A 128 3.09 -3.53 0.92
N ALA A 129 3.22 -4.77 0.49
CA ALA A 129 2.44 -5.90 0.99
C ALA A 129 3.38 -6.81 1.78
N ASP A 130 3.30 -6.72 3.10
CA ASP A 130 4.16 -7.46 4.02
C ASP A 130 3.46 -8.77 4.42
N GLU A 131 3.90 -9.88 3.83
CA GLU A 131 3.35 -11.23 4.01
C GLU A 131 1.80 -11.30 4.00
N PRO A 132 1.10 -10.69 3.04
CA PRO A 132 -0.34 -10.44 3.12
C PRO A 132 -1.19 -11.70 3.07
N VAL A 133 -0.61 -12.87 2.85
CA VAL A 133 -1.32 -14.15 2.73
C VAL A 133 -0.77 -15.25 3.66
N SER A 134 0.29 -15.00 4.42
CA SER A 134 0.99 -16.01 5.21
C SER A 134 0.12 -16.69 6.29
N ALA A 135 -0.84 -15.96 6.85
CA ALA A 135 -1.74 -16.44 7.90
C ALA A 135 -3.05 -17.07 7.38
N LEU A 136 -3.17 -17.31 6.05
CA LEU A 136 -4.39 -17.81 5.43
C LEU A 136 -4.23 -19.24 4.91
N ASP A 137 -5.34 -19.97 4.83
CA ASP A 137 -5.39 -21.29 4.18
C ASP A 137 -5.07 -21.16 2.67
N VAL A 138 -4.48 -22.20 2.08
CA VAL A 138 -4.00 -22.22 0.69
C VAL A 138 -5.07 -21.77 -0.33
N SER A 139 -6.32 -22.23 -0.16
CA SER A 139 -7.41 -21.85 -1.04
C SER A 139 -7.78 -20.36 -0.94
N ILE A 140 -7.71 -19.79 0.26
CA ILE A 140 -7.97 -18.38 0.51
C ILE A 140 -6.79 -17.52 0.06
N GLN A 141 -5.54 -18.02 0.23
CA GLN A 141 -4.35 -17.35 -0.31
C GLN A 141 -4.49 -17.10 -1.81
N ALA A 142 -4.84 -18.14 -2.59
CA ALA A 142 -5.02 -18.01 -4.03
C ALA A 142 -6.09 -16.95 -4.40
N GLN A 143 -7.19 -16.92 -3.66
CA GLN A 143 -8.24 -15.90 -3.89
C GLN A 143 -7.76 -14.48 -3.59
N VAL A 144 -6.98 -14.29 -2.52
CA VAL A 144 -6.44 -12.96 -2.15
C VAL A 144 -5.35 -12.54 -3.12
N LEU A 145 -4.49 -13.44 -3.60
CA LEU A 145 -3.49 -13.14 -4.62
C LEU A 145 -4.13 -12.70 -5.93
N ASN A 146 -5.14 -13.44 -6.40
CA ASN A 146 -5.88 -13.08 -7.62
C ASN A 146 -6.58 -11.71 -7.45
N LEU A 147 -7.14 -11.42 -6.28
CA LEU A 147 -7.70 -10.12 -5.97
C LEU A 147 -6.65 -9.00 -6.06
N LEU A 148 -5.46 -9.19 -5.47
CA LEU A 148 -4.38 -8.19 -5.53
C LEU A 148 -3.90 -7.96 -6.97
N MET A 149 -3.79 -9.00 -7.79
CA MET A 149 -3.43 -8.89 -9.20
C MET A 149 -4.50 -8.13 -10.00
N SER A 150 -5.77 -8.46 -9.81
CA SER A 150 -6.90 -7.76 -10.45
C SER A 150 -6.91 -6.26 -10.09
N LEU A 151 -6.73 -5.94 -8.80
CA LEU A 151 -6.67 -4.55 -8.33
C LEU A 151 -5.40 -3.82 -8.82
N GLN A 152 -4.29 -4.53 -9.02
CA GLN A 152 -3.09 -3.98 -9.63
C GLN A 152 -3.35 -3.49 -11.06
N GLU A 153 -4.00 -4.32 -11.86
CA GLU A 153 -4.33 -3.99 -13.25
C GLU A 153 -5.36 -2.85 -13.32
N GLU A 154 -6.42 -2.94 -12.53
CA GLU A 154 -7.51 -1.94 -12.53
C GLU A 154 -7.03 -0.55 -12.08
N LEU A 155 -6.18 -0.48 -11.06
CA LEU A 155 -5.72 0.76 -10.45
C LEU A 155 -4.36 1.25 -10.94
N GLY A 156 -3.64 0.45 -11.74
CA GLY A 156 -2.29 0.76 -12.20
C GLY A 156 -1.27 0.84 -11.06
N LEU A 157 -1.39 -0.05 -10.06
CA LEU A 157 -0.56 -0.04 -8.86
C LEU A 157 0.82 -0.65 -9.09
N SER A 158 1.79 -0.20 -8.30
CA SER A 158 3.06 -0.90 -8.11
C SER A 158 3.10 -1.55 -6.73
N TYR A 159 3.44 -2.85 -6.66
CA TYR A 159 3.63 -3.56 -5.39
C TYR A 159 5.10 -3.79 -5.07
N LEU A 160 5.47 -3.59 -3.80
CA LEU A 160 6.58 -4.27 -3.17
C LEU A 160 6.00 -5.42 -2.33
N PHE A 161 6.11 -6.63 -2.84
CA PHE A 161 5.54 -7.81 -2.19
C PHE A 161 6.63 -8.55 -1.40
N ILE A 162 6.46 -8.68 -0.10
CA ILE A 162 7.37 -9.39 0.80
C ILE A 162 6.74 -10.75 1.11
N SER A 163 7.47 -11.83 0.90
CA SER A 163 7.03 -13.19 1.22
C SER A 163 8.22 -14.14 1.39
N HIS A 164 8.05 -15.14 2.22
CA HIS A 164 8.98 -16.27 2.34
C HIS A 164 8.55 -17.49 1.50
N ASP A 165 7.36 -17.48 0.88
CA ASP A 165 6.87 -18.55 0.01
C ASP A 165 7.21 -18.25 -1.46
N LEU A 166 8.13 -19.06 -2.02
CA LEU A 166 8.59 -18.93 -3.40
C LEU A 166 7.47 -19.15 -4.44
N ASN A 167 6.46 -19.98 -4.14
CA ASN A 167 5.34 -20.18 -5.06
C ASN A 167 4.49 -18.92 -5.17
N VAL A 168 4.24 -18.25 -4.05
CA VAL A 168 3.56 -16.95 -4.00
C VAL A 168 4.34 -15.89 -4.77
N VAL A 169 5.65 -15.78 -4.50
CA VAL A 169 6.52 -14.82 -5.19
C VAL A 169 6.52 -15.05 -6.70
N ARG A 170 6.65 -16.30 -7.15
CA ARG A 170 6.64 -16.65 -8.58
C ARG A 170 5.31 -16.27 -9.27
N HIS A 171 4.21 -16.35 -8.52
CA HIS A 171 2.87 -16.08 -9.07
C HIS A 171 2.60 -14.59 -9.28
N ILE A 172 3.04 -13.72 -8.35
CA ILE A 172 2.67 -12.30 -8.34
C ILE A 172 3.77 -11.35 -8.85
N SER A 173 5.05 -11.81 -8.88
CA SER A 173 6.18 -10.89 -9.07
C SER A 173 6.70 -10.90 -10.50
N ASN A 174 6.98 -9.71 -11.04
CA ASN A 174 7.71 -9.53 -12.30
C ASN A 174 9.24 -9.50 -12.09
N ARG A 175 9.68 -9.03 -10.92
CA ARG A 175 11.09 -8.96 -10.52
C ARG A 175 11.23 -9.44 -9.08
N VAL A 176 12.31 -10.16 -8.80
CA VAL A 176 12.57 -10.74 -7.47
C VAL A 176 13.90 -10.23 -6.94
N GLY A 177 13.89 -9.75 -5.71
CA GLY A 177 15.07 -9.47 -4.90
C GLY A 177 15.18 -10.53 -3.81
N VAL A 178 16.38 -11.06 -3.59
CA VAL A 178 16.66 -11.99 -2.49
C VAL A 178 17.49 -11.27 -1.44
N MET A 179 16.98 -11.27 -0.21
CA MET A 179 17.70 -10.70 0.94
C MET A 179 18.34 -11.84 1.74
N TYR A 180 19.63 -11.71 2.04
CA TYR A 180 20.40 -12.66 2.84
C TYR A 180 21.26 -11.91 3.86
N LEU A 181 21.09 -12.24 5.12
CA LEU A 181 21.79 -11.64 6.28
C LEU A 181 21.62 -10.09 6.42
N GLY A 182 20.53 -9.55 5.86
CA GLY A 182 20.18 -8.12 5.98
C GLY A 182 20.76 -7.26 4.88
#